data_4cd8e0b1ce5e8931bdc766e0d84fd0df
#
_entry.id   4cd8e0b1ce5e8931bdc766e0d84fd0df
#
_cell.length_a   1.000
_cell.length_b   1.000
_cell.length_c   1.000
_cell.angle_alpha   90.00
_cell.angle_beta   90.00
_cell.angle_gamma   90.00
#
_symmetry.space_group_name_H-M   'P 1'
#
loop_
_entity.id
_entity.type
_entity.pdbx_description
1 polymer ?
#
loop_
_entity_poly.entity_id
_entity_poly.type
_entity_poly.pdbx_seq_one_letter_code
_entity_poly.pdbx_strand_id
1 'polypeptide(L)'
;MSDVPLSWKRLLLFFVPLGLSASLVTLSHVIINRTLAYADSPETVIASYALAGSLLAITERPSTLLRQTCSALVRDKISFKALTFVTYVFLVCVMAIGLVIAYTPVGNGIFGILFGVDRELLPSVLAVYGVLMFVSVFSVIRNIYQGIIITNNRTKWLTIGMVIRLSGMYLMSLYFVHIAGVHSGVVGAVIFVFGMVIEASVSFLEGRNIARRMPLKKEGHPVETRGDVFRFYKPLLYSSFVAMFIGPALNIMLGKTDGVALAISSFAVAGSLMQLMLSFFMYIHQIVLNYYRIDPVMVRRFSLAIGFIPVTLVALIAYTPLGYWVFGHIMNVDGILLEESLRTLRAFILYPLVMPWLDYGNGLILLEGQTKVMLRSQLANAICTIALLFLLVAIVPHWNGMIGALAQSVGLLAEAVIIFLVVRRMGREPKLSQPKI
;
A
#
# COMPACT_ATOMS: atom_id res chain seq x y z
N MET A 1 14.50 -11.40 26.64
CA MET A 1 13.32 -12.15 26.17
C MET A 1 13.81 -13.44 25.57
N SER A 2 13.75 -14.36 26.42
CA SER A 2 13.54 -15.83 26.47
C SER A 2 13.97 -16.66 25.27
N ASP A 3 14.75 -17.64 25.59
CA ASP A 3 15.30 -18.80 24.89
C ASP A 3 14.28 -19.73 24.21
N VAL A 4 13.13 -19.21 23.76
CA VAL A 4 12.17 -20.01 23.00
C VAL A 4 12.57 -19.99 21.54
N PRO A 5 12.93 -21.14 20.94
CA PRO A 5 13.33 -21.21 19.54
C PRO A 5 12.21 -20.67 18.63
N LEU A 6 12.61 -20.00 17.55
CA LEU A 6 11.67 -19.50 16.57
C LEU A 6 10.95 -20.70 15.92
N SER A 7 9.62 -20.65 15.87
CA SER A 7 8.80 -21.72 15.34
C SER A 7 7.85 -21.22 14.24
N TRP A 8 7.42 -22.10 13.36
CA TRP A 8 6.42 -21.82 12.34
C TRP A 8 5.13 -21.21 12.93
N LYS A 9 4.68 -21.77 14.05
CA LYS A 9 3.49 -21.27 14.78
C LYS A 9 3.66 -19.82 15.21
N ARG A 10 4.85 -19.44 15.71
CA ARG A 10 5.14 -18.07 16.15
C ARG A 10 5.15 -17.09 14.96
N LEU A 11 5.73 -17.49 13.82
CA LEU A 11 5.73 -16.70 12.61
C LEU A 11 4.33 -16.55 12.01
N LEU A 12 3.51 -17.62 12.00
CA LEU A 12 2.10 -17.54 11.58
C LEU A 12 1.28 -16.64 12.49
N LEU A 13 1.41 -16.75 13.81
CA LEU A 13 0.71 -15.88 14.77
C LEU A 13 1.10 -14.41 14.65
N PHE A 14 2.28 -14.12 14.13
CA PHE A 14 2.70 -12.76 13.81
C PHE A 14 2.18 -12.30 12.45
N PHE A 15 2.31 -13.13 11.41
CA PHE A 15 2.04 -12.77 10.02
C PHE A 15 0.55 -12.74 9.68
N VAL A 16 -0.23 -13.73 10.11
CA VAL A 16 -1.66 -13.84 9.77
C VAL A 16 -2.46 -12.61 10.19
N PRO A 17 -2.32 -12.08 11.42
CA PRO A 17 -3.01 -10.84 11.78
C PRO A 17 -2.62 -9.63 10.92
N LEU A 18 -1.36 -9.53 10.51
CA LEU A 18 -0.89 -8.47 9.60
C LEU A 18 -1.53 -8.59 8.24
N GLY A 19 -1.49 -9.79 7.66
CA GLY A 19 -2.10 -10.08 6.36
C GLY A 19 -3.60 -9.84 6.36
N LEU A 20 -4.32 -10.31 7.40
CA LEU A 20 -5.75 -10.05 7.57
C LEU A 20 -6.05 -8.57 7.65
N SER A 21 -5.29 -7.80 8.43
CA SER A 21 -5.50 -6.36 8.54
C SER A 21 -5.35 -5.66 7.18
N ALA A 22 -4.42 -6.09 6.33
CA ALA A 22 -4.24 -5.55 4.98
C ALA A 22 -5.41 -5.89 4.05
N SER A 23 -5.87 -7.14 4.06
CA SER A 23 -7.00 -7.58 3.22
C SER A 23 -8.31 -6.90 3.63
N LEU A 24 -8.53 -6.68 4.94
CA LEU A 24 -9.71 -6.01 5.46
C LEU A 24 -9.82 -4.53 5.06
N VAL A 25 -8.71 -3.88 4.65
CA VAL A 25 -8.75 -2.49 4.13
C VAL A 25 -9.68 -2.40 2.92
N THR A 26 -9.69 -3.40 2.06
CA THR A 26 -10.53 -3.42 0.85
C THR A 26 -12.02 -3.36 1.20
N LEU A 27 -12.44 -4.01 2.29
CA LEU A 27 -13.83 -3.98 2.75
C LEU A 27 -14.30 -2.58 3.17
N SER A 28 -13.38 -1.71 3.64
CA SER A 28 -13.72 -0.32 3.93
C SER A 28 -14.27 0.41 2.71
N HIS A 29 -13.63 0.21 1.55
CA HIS A 29 -14.07 0.83 0.29
C HIS A 29 -15.40 0.23 -0.20
N VAL A 30 -15.63 -1.07 0.02
CA VAL A 30 -16.91 -1.71 -0.32
C VAL A 30 -18.05 -1.11 0.50
N ILE A 31 -17.87 -0.91 1.82
CA ILE A 31 -18.87 -0.28 2.69
C ILE A 31 -19.20 1.13 2.19
N ILE A 32 -18.18 1.95 1.88
CA ILE A 32 -18.37 3.33 1.43
C ILE A 32 -19.10 3.35 0.09
N ASN A 33 -18.63 2.61 -0.91
CA ASN A 33 -19.23 2.61 -2.25
C ASN A 33 -20.69 2.13 -2.20
N ARG A 34 -20.99 1.10 -1.37
CA ARG A 34 -22.37 0.66 -1.15
C ARG A 34 -23.21 1.76 -0.52
N THR A 35 -22.68 2.51 0.46
CA THR A 35 -23.40 3.63 1.06
C THR A 35 -23.72 4.71 0.03
N LEU A 36 -22.71 5.10 -0.77
CA LEU A 36 -22.86 6.15 -1.77
C LEU A 36 -23.82 5.77 -2.90
N ALA A 37 -24.01 4.47 -3.15
CA ALA A 37 -24.99 3.98 -4.12
C ALA A 37 -26.47 4.22 -3.72
N TYR A 38 -26.74 4.63 -2.47
CA TYR A 38 -28.07 5.04 -2.01
C TYR A 38 -28.38 6.53 -2.27
N ALA A 39 -27.47 7.29 -2.87
CA ALA A 39 -27.71 8.70 -3.22
C ALA A 39 -28.71 8.84 -4.38
N ASP A 40 -29.37 9.99 -4.52
CA ASP A 40 -30.29 10.30 -5.62
C ASP A 40 -29.59 10.28 -6.99
N SER A 41 -28.30 10.66 -7.05
CA SER A 41 -27.44 10.58 -8.23
C SER A 41 -26.16 9.80 -7.92
N PRO A 42 -26.23 8.45 -7.83
CA PRO A 42 -25.12 7.62 -7.36
C PRO A 42 -23.84 7.78 -8.18
N GLU A 43 -23.97 7.88 -9.50
CA GLU A 43 -22.83 8.00 -10.42
C GLU A 43 -21.98 9.24 -10.12
N THR A 44 -22.61 10.41 -9.97
CA THR A 44 -21.94 11.67 -9.67
C THR A 44 -21.31 11.67 -8.28
N VAL A 45 -22.03 11.11 -7.30
CA VAL A 45 -21.58 11.04 -5.90
C VAL A 45 -20.40 10.10 -5.75
N ILE A 46 -20.45 8.92 -6.35
CA ILE A 46 -19.35 7.95 -6.34
C ILE A 46 -18.15 8.51 -7.11
N ALA A 47 -18.37 9.13 -8.28
CA ALA A 47 -17.29 9.74 -9.07
C ALA A 47 -16.56 10.83 -8.29
N SER A 48 -17.28 11.73 -7.62
CA SER A 48 -16.67 12.80 -6.80
C SER A 48 -15.81 12.22 -5.67
N TYR A 49 -16.29 11.18 -5.00
CA TYR A 49 -15.53 10.48 -3.96
C TYR A 49 -14.29 9.76 -4.51
N ALA A 50 -14.41 9.06 -5.64
CA ALA A 50 -13.30 8.33 -6.25
C ALA A 50 -12.19 9.27 -6.73
N LEU A 51 -12.54 10.40 -7.35
CA LEU A 51 -11.58 11.41 -7.82
C LEU A 51 -10.82 12.06 -6.65
N ALA A 52 -11.55 12.49 -5.61
CA ALA A 52 -10.93 13.03 -4.39
C ALA A 52 -10.05 11.98 -3.69
N GLY A 53 -10.52 10.72 -3.63
CA GLY A 53 -9.78 9.58 -3.08
C GLY A 53 -8.49 9.27 -3.84
N SER A 54 -8.46 9.49 -5.15
CA SER A 54 -7.25 9.31 -5.96
C SER A 54 -6.13 10.28 -5.56
N LEU A 55 -6.47 11.55 -5.31
CA LEU A 55 -5.50 12.52 -4.80
C LEU A 55 -5.08 12.22 -3.36
N LEU A 56 -6.02 11.79 -2.50
CA LEU A 56 -5.69 11.33 -1.15
C LEU A 56 -4.69 10.17 -1.19
N ALA A 57 -4.87 9.18 -2.06
CA ALA A 57 -3.96 8.04 -2.19
C ALA A 57 -2.51 8.48 -2.47
N ILE A 58 -2.34 9.56 -3.22
CA ILE A 58 -1.03 10.17 -3.50
C ILE A 58 -0.40 10.70 -2.21
N THR A 59 -1.13 11.47 -1.42
CA THR A 59 -0.64 12.08 -0.17
C THR A 59 -0.52 11.08 0.98
N GLU A 60 -1.31 10.01 0.98
CA GLU A 60 -1.33 8.96 1.99
C GLU A 60 -0.16 7.97 1.85
N ARG A 61 0.30 7.70 0.62
CA ARG A 61 1.34 6.69 0.34
C ARG A 61 2.65 6.94 1.11
N PRO A 62 3.19 8.16 1.18
CA PRO A 62 4.34 8.46 2.02
C PRO A 62 4.10 8.19 3.51
N SER A 63 2.88 8.41 4.01
CA SER A 63 2.50 8.15 5.40
C SER A 63 2.67 6.67 5.78
N THR A 64 2.37 5.74 4.88
CA THR A 64 2.55 4.30 5.13
C THR A 64 4.01 3.90 5.34
N LEU A 65 4.95 4.63 4.73
CA LEU A 65 6.40 4.41 4.91
C LEU A 65 6.88 4.75 6.32
N LEU A 66 6.17 5.62 7.05
CA LEU A 66 6.48 5.93 8.45
C LEU A 66 6.35 4.68 9.35
N ARG A 67 5.40 3.78 9.04
CA ARG A 67 5.27 2.50 9.74
C ARG A 67 6.50 1.61 9.53
N GLN A 68 6.97 1.49 8.29
CA GLN A 68 8.18 0.74 7.97
C GLN A 68 9.42 1.35 8.63
N THR A 69 9.54 2.68 8.56
CA THR A 69 10.61 3.44 9.22
C THR A 69 10.59 3.23 10.73
N CYS A 70 9.41 3.27 11.35
CA CYS A 70 9.23 3.00 12.77
C CYS A 70 9.66 1.57 13.12
N SER A 71 9.18 0.58 12.38
CA SER A 71 9.54 -0.84 12.60
C SER A 71 11.03 -1.10 12.39
N ALA A 72 11.70 -0.37 11.49
CA ALA A 72 13.13 -0.51 11.24
C ALA A 72 13.98 0.18 12.30
N LEU A 73 13.64 1.41 12.70
CA LEU A 73 14.53 2.30 13.46
C LEU A 73 14.19 2.44 14.95
N VAL A 74 12.93 2.29 15.36
CA VAL A 74 12.53 2.60 16.74
C VAL A 74 12.79 1.42 17.67
N ARG A 75 13.66 1.64 18.67
CA ARG A 75 14.00 0.64 19.71
C ARG A 75 14.03 1.22 21.11
N ASP A 76 14.01 2.55 21.26
CA ASP A 76 14.08 3.29 22.51
C ASP A 76 13.32 4.63 22.41
N LYS A 77 13.23 5.36 23.53
CA LYS A 77 12.53 6.65 23.57
C LYS A 77 13.19 7.74 22.74
N ILE A 78 14.53 7.70 22.58
CA ILE A 78 15.27 8.69 21.79
C ILE A 78 14.92 8.55 20.32
N SER A 79 15.02 7.34 19.77
CA SER A 79 14.66 7.06 18.37
C SER A 79 13.17 7.29 18.11
N PHE A 80 12.30 6.98 19.06
CA PHE A 80 10.87 7.29 18.97
C PHE A 80 10.59 8.80 18.90
N LYS A 81 11.24 9.60 19.76
CA LYS A 81 11.12 11.06 19.76
C LYS A 81 11.65 11.66 18.46
N ALA A 82 12.76 11.15 17.94
CA ALA A 82 13.33 11.57 16.67
C ALA A 82 12.38 11.29 15.50
N LEU A 83 11.80 10.09 15.44
CA LEU A 83 10.80 9.74 14.42
C LEU A 83 9.54 10.60 14.55
N THR A 84 9.02 10.79 15.76
CA THR A 84 7.82 11.62 15.99
C THR A 84 8.00 13.05 15.48
N PHE A 85 9.19 13.61 15.63
CA PHE A 85 9.49 14.94 15.09
C PHE A 85 9.46 14.97 13.55
N VAL A 86 10.13 14.00 12.89
CA VAL A 86 10.11 13.90 11.42
C VAL A 86 8.69 13.71 10.91
N THR A 87 7.91 12.91 11.61
CA THR A 87 6.50 12.68 11.32
C THR A 87 5.64 13.93 11.46
N TYR A 88 5.89 14.73 12.51
CA TYR A 88 5.18 16.00 12.72
C TYR A 88 5.46 16.98 11.58
N VAL A 89 6.73 17.12 11.17
CA VAL A 89 7.10 17.96 10.03
C VAL A 89 6.42 17.47 8.75
N PHE A 90 6.43 16.17 8.49
CA PHE A 90 5.73 15.57 7.36
C PHE A 90 4.22 15.88 7.39
N LEU A 91 3.58 15.71 8.54
CA LEU A 91 2.15 15.97 8.72
C LEU A 91 1.81 17.43 8.44
N VAL A 92 2.58 18.38 8.98
CA VAL A 92 2.39 19.81 8.73
C VAL A 92 2.50 20.13 7.24
N CYS A 93 3.49 19.58 6.55
CA CYS A 93 3.64 19.75 5.10
C CYS A 93 2.44 19.19 4.32
N VAL A 94 2.01 17.97 4.62
CA VAL A 94 0.88 17.33 3.93
C VAL A 94 -0.42 18.08 4.19
N MET A 95 -0.66 18.52 5.44
CA MET A 95 -1.84 19.30 5.79
C MET A 95 -1.83 20.69 5.13
N ALA A 96 -0.68 21.36 5.07
CA ALA A 96 -0.56 22.64 4.36
C ALA A 96 -0.85 22.48 2.86
N ILE A 97 -0.31 21.45 2.22
CA ILE A 97 -0.62 21.12 0.82
C ILE A 97 -2.12 20.82 0.67
N GLY A 98 -2.70 20.01 1.56
CA GLY A 98 -4.12 19.66 1.55
C GLY A 98 -5.01 20.90 1.66
N LEU A 99 -4.70 21.83 2.57
CA LEU A 99 -5.43 23.08 2.72
C LEU A 99 -5.33 23.98 1.48
N VAL A 100 -4.13 24.09 0.89
CA VAL A 100 -3.95 24.84 -0.36
C VAL A 100 -4.80 24.24 -1.48
N ILE A 101 -4.82 22.91 -1.62
CA ILE A 101 -5.62 22.24 -2.65
C ILE A 101 -7.12 22.38 -2.37
N ALA A 102 -7.57 22.20 -1.12
CA ALA A 102 -9.00 22.22 -0.81
C ALA A 102 -9.64 23.60 -0.90
N TYR A 103 -8.88 24.66 -0.55
CA TYR A 103 -9.46 25.99 -0.31
C TYR A 103 -8.88 27.11 -1.18
N THR A 104 -8.01 26.80 -2.16
CA THR A 104 -7.47 27.81 -3.08
C THR A 104 -7.72 27.40 -4.55
N PRO A 105 -7.58 28.32 -5.51
CA PRO A 105 -7.72 28.01 -6.93
C PRO A 105 -6.75 26.94 -7.45
N VAL A 106 -5.70 26.59 -6.71
CA VAL A 106 -4.76 25.52 -7.04
C VAL A 106 -5.48 24.18 -7.18
N GLY A 107 -6.48 23.91 -6.32
CA GLY A 107 -7.29 22.69 -6.41
C GLY A 107 -8.07 22.60 -7.71
N ASN A 108 -8.62 23.74 -8.20
CA ASN A 108 -9.30 23.78 -9.49
C ASN A 108 -8.35 23.39 -10.63
N GLY A 109 -7.10 23.88 -10.59
CA GLY A 109 -6.07 23.51 -11.58
C GLY A 109 -5.69 22.02 -11.50
N ILE A 110 -5.49 21.50 -10.29
CA ILE A 110 -5.11 20.09 -10.11
C ILE A 110 -6.25 19.17 -10.59
N PHE A 111 -7.46 19.33 -10.11
CA PHE A 111 -8.56 18.46 -10.50
C PHE A 111 -9.04 18.69 -11.94
N GLY A 112 -9.09 19.95 -12.40
CA GLY A 112 -9.52 20.26 -13.76
C GLY A 112 -8.49 19.91 -14.82
N ILE A 113 -7.21 20.26 -14.64
CA ILE A 113 -6.17 20.05 -15.66
C ILE A 113 -5.54 18.66 -15.55
N LEU A 114 -5.15 18.23 -14.35
CA LEU A 114 -4.43 16.99 -14.15
C LEU A 114 -5.34 15.74 -14.18
N PHE A 115 -6.54 15.85 -13.58
CA PHE A 115 -7.51 14.77 -13.51
C PHE A 115 -8.62 14.86 -14.56
N GLY A 116 -8.69 15.96 -15.31
CA GLY A 116 -9.70 16.16 -16.36
C GLY A 116 -11.13 16.25 -15.85
N VAL A 117 -11.32 16.77 -14.62
CA VAL A 117 -12.63 16.86 -13.97
C VAL A 117 -13.44 17.99 -14.58
N ASP A 118 -14.67 17.70 -14.98
CA ASP A 118 -15.60 18.68 -15.50
C ASP A 118 -15.92 19.80 -14.48
N ARG A 119 -16.15 21.01 -14.97
CA ARG A 119 -16.40 22.19 -14.11
C ARG A 119 -17.61 22.03 -13.19
N GLU A 120 -18.61 21.26 -13.62
CA GLU A 120 -19.82 21.00 -12.81
C GLU A 120 -19.54 20.08 -11.62
N LEU A 121 -18.65 19.10 -11.78
CA LEU A 121 -18.30 18.14 -10.73
C LEU A 121 -17.24 18.68 -9.76
N LEU A 122 -16.45 19.67 -10.17
CA LEU A 122 -15.31 20.20 -9.47
C LEU A 122 -15.61 20.66 -8.03
N PRO A 123 -16.71 21.42 -7.75
CA PRO A 123 -17.06 21.83 -6.38
C PRO A 123 -17.32 20.63 -5.46
N SER A 124 -17.98 19.59 -5.98
CA SER A 124 -18.27 18.37 -5.24
C SER A 124 -17.00 17.60 -4.90
N VAL A 125 -16.07 17.50 -5.85
CA VAL A 125 -14.75 16.83 -5.64
C VAL A 125 -13.93 17.57 -4.60
N LEU A 126 -13.89 18.90 -4.65
CA LEU A 126 -13.15 19.71 -3.67
C LEU A 126 -13.77 19.62 -2.27
N ALA A 127 -15.10 19.62 -2.15
CA ALA A 127 -15.79 19.44 -0.88
C ALA A 127 -15.46 18.07 -0.25
N VAL A 128 -15.45 17.01 -1.05
CA VAL A 128 -15.06 15.65 -0.61
C VAL A 128 -13.59 15.64 -0.18
N TYR A 129 -12.69 16.22 -0.98
CA TYR A 129 -11.25 16.26 -0.68
C TYR A 129 -10.96 17.07 0.60
N GLY A 130 -11.70 18.18 0.83
CA GLY A 130 -11.60 18.99 2.04
C GLY A 130 -11.86 18.20 3.34
N VAL A 131 -12.69 17.15 3.27
CA VAL A 131 -12.90 16.22 4.40
C VAL A 131 -11.84 15.12 4.38
N LEU A 132 -11.55 14.54 3.21
CA LEU A 132 -10.60 13.42 3.09
C LEU A 132 -9.17 13.78 3.52
N MET A 133 -8.72 15.04 3.37
CA MET A 133 -7.37 15.44 3.77
C MET A 133 -7.08 15.17 5.25
N PHE A 134 -8.11 15.20 6.12
CA PHE A 134 -7.96 14.87 7.55
C PHE A 134 -7.60 13.40 7.81
N VAL A 135 -7.82 12.51 6.84
CA VAL A 135 -7.34 11.12 6.89
C VAL A 135 -5.85 11.07 7.16
N SER A 136 -5.07 11.99 6.58
CA SER A 136 -3.61 12.04 6.74
C SER A 136 -3.19 12.22 8.20
N VAL A 137 -3.95 12.97 9.01
CA VAL A 137 -3.67 13.17 10.45
C VAL A 137 -3.74 11.84 11.19
N PHE A 138 -4.85 11.12 11.00
CA PHE A 138 -5.09 9.86 11.70
C PHE A 138 -4.24 8.73 11.15
N SER A 139 -3.96 8.74 9.85
CA SER A 139 -3.05 7.79 9.20
C SER A 139 -1.64 7.88 9.74
N VAL A 140 -1.11 9.07 9.91
CA VAL A 140 0.22 9.29 10.47
C VAL A 140 0.31 8.74 11.89
N ILE A 141 -0.67 9.08 12.76
CA ILE A 141 -0.74 8.56 14.14
C ILE A 141 -0.80 7.03 14.12
N ARG A 142 -1.74 6.48 13.34
CA ARG A 142 -1.89 5.04 13.16
C ARG A 142 -0.58 4.37 12.77
N ASN A 143 0.09 4.87 11.72
CA ASN A 143 1.28 4.24 11.15
C ASN A 143 2.46 4.19 12.14
N ILE A 144 2.70 5.25 12.91
CA ILE A 144 3.77 5.26 13.92
C ILE A 144 3.49 4.22 15.01
N TYR A 145 2.29 4.24 15.58
CA TYR A 145 1.97 3.34 16.68
C TYR A 145 1.82 1.89 16.22
N GLN A 146 1.32 1.63 15.01
CA GLN A 146 1.36 0.30 14.39
C GLN A 146 2.79 -0.21 14.22
N GLY A 147 3.74 0.66 13.82
CA GLY A 147 5.15 0.29 13.76
C GLY A 147 5.70 -0.22 15.10
N ILE A 148 5.36 0.46 16.19
CA ILE A 148 5.72 0.03 17.55
C ILE A 148 5.05 -1.30 17.94
N ILE A 149 3.75 -1.44 17.65
CA ILE A 149 2.98 -2.66 17.93
C ILE A 149 3.58 -3.86 17.21
N ILE A 150 3.94 -3.70 15.93
CA ILE A 150 4.58 -4.74 15.11
C ILE A 150 5.94 -5.13 15.69
N THR A 151 6.79 -4.15 16.02
CA THR A 151 8.13 -4.39 16.57
C THR A 151 8.09 -5.15 17.91
N ASN A 152 7.00 -4.98 18.67
CA ASN A 152 6.78 -5.67 19.93
C ASN A 152 5.95 -6.95 19.79
N ASN A 153 5.80 -7.48 18.59
CA ASN A 153 5.11 -8.75 18.28
C ASN A 153 3.63 -8.79 18.74
N ARG A 154 2.96 -7.63 18.81
CA ARG A 154 1.55 -7.50 19.20
C ARG A 154 0.62 -7.31 18.01
N THR A 155 0.91 -7.95 16.88
CA THR A 155 0.23 -7.76 15.59
C THR A 155 -1.27 -8.03 15.62
N LYS A 156 -1.77 -8.81 16.57
CA LYS A 156 -3.21 -9.04 16.79
C LYS A 156 -4.00 -7.73 16.94
N TRP A 157 -3.38 -6.68 17.51
CA TRP A 157 -4.03 -5.39 17.69
C TRP A 157 -4.31 -4.66 16.38
N LEU A 158 -3.56 -4.96 15.31
CA LEU A 158 -3.84 -4.40 13.99
C LEU A 158 -5.16 -4.98 13.45
N THR A 159 -5.34 -6.29 13.55
CA THR A 159 -6.60 -6.94 13.14
C THR A 159 -7.78 -6.48 13.99
N ILE A 160 -7.61 -6.42 15.32
CA ILE A 160 -8.64 -5.93 16.25
C ILE A 160 -9.05 -4.50 15.87
N GLY A 161 -8.06 -3.61 15.68
CA GLY A 161 -8.30 -2.23 15.27
C GLY A 161 -9.06 -2.14 13.95
N MET A 162 -8.71 -3.00 12.98
CA MET A 162 -9.39 -3.04 11.69
C MET A 162 -10.82 -3.55 11.79
N VAL A 163 -11.08 -4.59 12.60
CA VAL A 163 -12.44 -5.09 12.84
C VAL A 163 -13.31 -4.02 13.49
N ILE A 164 -12.82 -3.36 14.55
CA ILE A 164 -13.55 -2.26 15.21
C ILE A 164 -13.81 -1.11 14.24
N ARG A 165 -12.82 -0.77 13.40
CA ARG A 165 -12.97 0.24 12.34
C ARG A 165 -14.09 -0.13 11.38
N LEU A 166 -14.08 -1.35 10.83
CA LEU A 166 -15.11 -1.82 9.87
C LEU A 166 -16.50 -1.82 10.51
N SER A 167 -16.61 -2.28 11.76
CA SER A 167 -17.88 -2.25 12.49
C SER A 167 -18.39 -0.82 12.68
N GLY A 168 -17.52 0.12 13.08
CA GLY A 168 -17.85 1.53 13.21
C GLY A 168 -18.26 2.17 11.88
N MET A 169 -17.53 1.88 10.81
CA MET A 169 -17.87 2.36 9.46
C MET A 169 -19.21 1.82 8.98
N TYR A 170 -19.49 0.55 9.25
CA TYR A 170 -20.77 -0.06 8.91
C TYR A 170 -21.95 0.56 9.67
N LEU A 171 -21.80 0.79 10.98
CA LEU A 171 -22.81 1.49 11.79
C LEU A 171 -23.05 2.93 11.29
N MET A 172 -21.98 3.65 10.95
CA MET A 172 -22.09 4.98 10.38
C MET A 172 -22.75 4.96 8.98
N SER A 173 -22.48 3.93 8.17
CA SER A 173 -23.16 3.69 6.90
C SER A 173 -24.68 3.51 7.10
N LEU A 174 -25.07 2.67 8.05
CA LEU A 174 -26.50 2.45 8.37
C LEU A 174 -27.18 3.75 8.83
N TYR A 175 -26.49 4.56 9.64
CA TYR A 175 -26.99 5.88 10.06
C TYR A 175 -27.28 6.80 8.87
N PHE A 176 -26.34 6.92 7.92
CA PHE A 176 -26.57 7.74 6.74
C PHE A 176 -27.64 7.20 5.80
N VAL A 177 -27.67 5.87 5.59
CA VAL A 177 -28.65 5.25 4.68
C VAL A 177 -30.08 5.37 5.22
N HIS A 178 -30.30 5.21 6.54
CA HIS A 178 -31.65 5.11 7.09
C HIS A 178 -32.12 6.37 7.82
N ILE A 179 -31.23 7.26 8.25
CA ILE A 179 -31.60 8.41 9.11
C ILE A 179 -31.21 9.77 8.49
N ALA A 180 -29.94 9.96 8.13
CA ALA A 180 -29.45 11.26 7.71
C ALA A 180 -29.57 11.55 6.20
N GLY A 181 -29.70 10.51 5.38
CA GLY A 181 -29.66 10.61 3.93
C GLY A 181 -28.25 10.63 3.34
N VAL A 182 -28.14 10.21 2.09
CA VAL A 182 -26.87 10.21 1.31
C VAL A 182 -26.99 11.21 0.16
N HIS A 183 -26.56 12.46 0.39
CA HIS A 183 -26.76 13.55 -0.57
C HIS A 183 -25.50 13.91 -1.38
N SER A 184 -24.31 13.48 -0.93
CA SER A 184 -23.04 13.82 -1.60
C SER A 184 -21.93 12.83 -1.28
N GLY A 185 -20.82 12.88 -2.05
CA GLY A 185 -19.60 12.11 -1.78
C GLY A 185 -18.94 12.43 -0.44
N VAL A 186 -19.28 13.56 0.19
CA VAL A 186 -18.81 13.94 1.54
C VAL A 186 -19.21 12.89 2.57
N VAL A 187 -20.37 12.23 2.42
CA VAL A 187 -20.80 11.15 3.31
C VAL A 187 -19.77 10.02 3.33
N GLY A 188 -19.29 9.60 2.16
CA GLY A 188 -18.21 8.60 2.04
C GLY A 188 -16.91 9.05 2.71
N ALA A 189 -16.56 10.34 2.54
CA ALA A 189 -15.38 10.91 3.18
C ALA A 189 -15.50 10.93 4.71
N VAL A 190 -16.65 11.29 5.26
CA VAL A 190 -16.93 11.29 6.71
C VAL A 190 -16.84 9.86 7.27
N ILE A 191 -17.45 8.87 6.60
CA ILE A 191 -17.36 7.45 7.00
C ILE A 191 -15.90 6.99 7.01
N PHE A 192 -15.10 7.38 5.99
CA PHE A 192 -13.71 6.99 5.90
C PHE A 192 -12.85 7.63 7.00
N VAL A 193 -13.00 8.95 7.24
CA VAL A 193 -12.32 9.66 8.33
C VAL A 193 -12.68 9.07 9.68
N PHE A 194 -13.97 8.79 9.93
CA PHE A 194 -14.43 8.17 11.17
C PHE A 194 -13.78 6.81 11.39
N GLY A 195 -13.72 5.97 10.35
CA GLY A 195 -13.00 4.71 10.40
C GLY A 195 -11.51 4.89 10.72
N MET A 196 -10.86 5.91 10.15
CA MET A 196 -9.46 6.22 10.42
C MET A 196 -9.23 6.72 11.85
N VAL A 197 -10.15 7.50 12.41
CA VAL A 197 -10.13 7.92 13.82
C VAL A 197 -10.16 6.70 14.74
N ILE A 198 -11.06 5.76 14.49
CA ILE A 198 -11.18 4.53 15.29
C ILE A 198 -9.86 3.73 15.24
N GLU A 199 -9.35 3.45 14.04
CA GLU A 199 -8.13 2.64 13.88
C GLU A 199 -6.90 3.34 14.48
N ALA A 200 -6.80 4.66 14.32
CA ALA A 200 -5.74 5.45 14.91
C ALA A 200 -5.83 5.45 16.45
N SER A 201 -7.04 5.55 17.01
CA SER A 201 -7.26 5.51 18.46
C SER A 201 -6.87 4.18 19.07
N VAL A 202 -7.26 3.06 18.48
CA VAL A 202 -6.87 1.71 18.92
C VAL A 202 -5.35 1.55 18.86
N SER A 203 -4.74 1.97 17.75
CA SER A 203 -3.28 1.90 17.54
C SER A 203 -2.53 2.79 18.54
N PHE A 204 -3.05 4.00 18.80
CA PHE A 204 -2.49 4.94 19.77
C PHE A 204 -2.54 4.40 21.20
N LEU A 205 -3.68 3.89 21.65
CA LEU A 205 -3.85 3.38 23.01
C LEU A 205 -2.88 2.24 23.29
N GLU A 206 -2.81 1.23 22.43
CA GLU A 206 -1.89 0.11 22.61
C GLU A 206 -0.44 0.53 22.40
N GLY A 207 -0.13 1.26 21.33
CA GLY A 207 1.24 1.68 21.04
C GLY A 207 1.81 2.64 22.07
N ARG A 208 0.99 3.54 22.65
CA ARG A 208 1.39 4.43 23.74
C ARG A 208 1.80 3.63 24.99
N ASN A 209 1.06 2.58 25.32
CA ASN A 209 1.40 1.72 26.47
C ASN A 209 2.76 1.05 26.27
N ILE A 210 3.06 0.61 25.04
CA ILE A 210 4.35 0.03 24.69
C ILE A 210 5.45 1.11 24.75
N ALA A 211 5.22 2.28 24.13
CA ALA A 211 6.20 3.37 24.07
C ALA A 211 6.60 3.88 25.46
N ARG A 212 5.66 3.94 26.41
CA ARG A 212 5.94 4.33 27.81
C ARG A 212 6.92 3.38 28.48
N ARG A 213 6.88 2.08 28.15
CA ARG A 213 7.73 1.03 28.74
C ARG A 213 9.08 0.85 28.05
N MET A 214 9.33 1.59 26.93
CA MET A 214 10.61 1.55 26.24
C MET A 214 11.74 2.10 27.15
N PRO A 215 12.97 1.56 27.03
CA PRO A 215 14.14 2.13 27.66
C PRO A 215 14.39 3.56 27.15
N LEU A 216 15.05 4.40 27.96
CA LEU A 216 15.43 5.76 27.54
C LEU A 216 16.36 5.71 26.35
N LYS A 217 17.43 4.92 26.44
CA LYS A 217 18.40 4.65 25.38
C LYS A 217 18.76 3.17 25.39
N LYS A 218 18.83 2.57 24.21
CA LYS A 218 19.32 1.20 24.03
C LYS A 218 20.79 1.25 23.62
N GLU A 219 21.65 0.55 24.36
CA GLU A 219 23.09 0.47 24.07
C GLU A 219 23.33 -0.06 22.66
N GLY A 220 24.25 0.58 21.94
CA GLY A 220 24.61 0.22 20.55
C GLY A 220 23.52 0.54 19.50
N HIS A 221 22.48 1.31 19.87
CA HIS A 221 21.47 1.70 18.88
C HIS A 221 21.95 2.92 18.08
N PRO A 222 22.01 2.81 16.71
CA PRO A 222 22.65 3.82 15.87
C PRO A 222 21.83 5.10 15.68
N VAL A 223 20.54 5.11 16.03
CA VAL A 223 19.66 6.26 15.84
C VAL A 223 19.67 7.14 17.09
N GLU A 224 20.34 8.26 16.99
CA GLU A 224 20.45 9.24 18.10
C GLU A 224 19.80 10.58 17.74
N THR A 225 19.76 10.93 16.47
CA THR A 225 19.33 12.25 16.01
C THR A 225 18.12 12.18 15.06
N ARG A 226 17.45 13.33 14.89
CA ARG A 226 16.39 13.52 13.89
C ARG A 226 16.95 13.36 12.47
N GLY A 227 18.22 13.73 12.26
CA GLY A 227 18.91 13.61 10.99
C GLY A 227 19.07 12.16 10.53
N ASP A 228 19.29 11.23 11.47
CA ASP A 228 19.43 9.81 11.16
C ASP A 228 18.12 9.23 10.63
N VAL A 229 17.00 9.58 11.27
CA VAL A 229 15.66 9.19 10.81
C VAL A 229 15.35 9.79 9.43
N PHE A 230 15.64 11.08 9.25
CA PHE A 230 15.39 11.75 7.97
C PHE A 230 16.25 11.18 6.83
N ARG A 231 17.52 10.85 7.11
CA ARG A 231 18.43 10.22 6.14
C ARG A 231 17.92 8.84 5.69
N PHE A 232 17.30 8.07 6.60
CA PHE A 232 16.68 6.80 6.29
C PHE A 232 15.38 6.97 5.52
N TYR A 233 14.51 7.90 5.94
CA TYR A 233 13.16 8.09 5.38
C TYR A 233 13.17 8.79 4.00
N LYS A 234 14.08 9.73 3.76
CA LYS A 234 14.15 10.52 2.51
C LYS A 234 14.23 9.65 1.23
N PRO A 235 15.08 8.62 1.13
CA PRO A 235 15.10 7.77 -0.06
C PRO A 235 13.82 6.96 -0.25
N LEU A 236 13.19 6.51 0.83
CA LEU A 236 11.89 5.81 0.80
C LEU A 236 10.80 6.73 0.25
N LEU A 237 10.79 7.98 0.72
CA LEU A 237 9.86 9.00 0.24
C LEU A 237 10.02 9.21 -1.28
N TYR A 238 11.23 9.38 -1.77
CA TYR A 238 11.48 9.52 -3.20
C TYR A 238 11.09 8.26 -4.00
N SER A 239 11.36 7.07 -3.47
CA SER A 239 10.93 5.82 -4.13
C SER A 239 9.40 5.73 -4.25
N SER A 240 8.67 6.22 -3.25
CA SER A 240 7.20 6.24 -3.33
C SER A 240 6.68 7.20 -4.39
N PHE A 241 7.31 8.36 -4.55
CA PHE A 241 6.95 9.28 -5.64
C PHE A 241 7.21 8.66 -7.02
N VAL A 242 8.36 8.00 -7.22
CA VAL A 242 8.64 7.28 -8.48
C VAL A 242 7.56 6.23 -8.77
N ALA A 243 7.19 5.44 -7.76
CA ALA A 243 6.16 4.41 -7.91
C ALA A 243 4.79 4.97 -8.33
N MET A 244 4.47 6.21 -7.92
CA MET A 244 3.19 6.85 -8.25
C MET A 244 3.02 7.16 -9.74
N PHE A 245 4.10 7.39 -10.47
CA PHE A 245 4.04 7.68 -11.90
C PHE A 245 3.77 6.46 -12.78
N ILE A 246 3.97 5.23 -12.24
CA ILE A 246 3.76 3.99 -13.01
C ILE A 246 2.29 3.83 -13.41
N GLY A 247 1.34 4.08 -12.50
CA GLY A 247 -0.09 3.95 -12.78
C GLY A 247 -0.60 4.86 -13.90
N PRO A 248 -0.38 6.18 -13.82
CA PRO A 248 -0.71 7.10 -14.92
C PRO A 248 -0.03 6.72 -16.24
N ALA A 249 1.25 6.34 -16.22
CA ALA A 249 1.98 5.92 -17.42
C ALA A 249 1.33 4.68 -18.08
N LEU A 250 0.92 3.70 -17.27
CA LEU A 250 0.17 2.53 -17.74
C LEU A 250 -1.12 2.94 -18.44
N ASN A 251 -1.95 3.77 -17.83
CA ASN A 251 -3.22 4.19 -18.41
C ASN A 251 -3.04 5.00 -19.70
N ILE A 252 -2.06 5.91 -19.74
CA ILE A 252 -1.74 6.68 -20.96
C ILE A 252 -1.32 5.75 -22.11
N MET A 253 -0.50 4.75 -21.81
CA MET A 253 -0.02 3.82 -22.85
C MET A 253 -1.08 2.81 -23.29
N LEU A 254 -1.91 2.30 -22.37
CA LEU A 254 -3.06 1.47 -22.71
C LEU A 254 -4.11 2.26 -23.56
N GLY A 255 -4.16 3.57 -23.38
CA GLY A 255 -4.95 4.47 -24.23
C GLY A 255 -4.48 4.56 -25.69
N LYS A 256 -3.35 3.94 -26.05
CA LYS A 256 -2.79 3.88 -27.42
C LYS A 256 -2.90 2.49 -28.06
N THR A 257 -3.59 1.56 -27.43
CA THR A 257 -3.86 0.20 -27.97
C THR A 257 -5.03 0.21 -28.94
N ASP A 258 -5.20 -0.86 -29.74
CA ASP A 258 -6.28 -0.96 -30.71
C ASP A 258 -7.68 -0.97 -30.08
N GLY A 259 -7.81 -1.56 -28.88
CA GLY A 259 -9.05 -1.63 -28.11
C GLY A 259 -8.94 -0.90 -26.77
N VAL A 260 -8.86 0.44 -26.79
CA VAL A 260 -8.60 1.28 -25.60
C VAL A 260 -9.48 0.93 -24.39
N ALA A 261 -10.81 0.90 -24.58
CA ALA A 261 -11.74 0.60 -23.51
C ALA A 261 -11.53 -0.81 -22.94
N LEU A 262 -11.33 -1.79 -23.82
CA LEU A 262 -11.10 -3.18 -23.45
C LEU A 262 -9.74 -3.36 -22.76
N ALA A 263 -8.70 -2.66 -23.24
CA ALA A 263 -7.36 -2.71 -22.64
C ALA A 263 -7.35 -2.16 -21.21
N ILE A 264 -7.95 -1.00 -20.99
CA ILE A 264 -8.00 -0.36 -19.67
C ILE A 264 -8.90 -1.18 -18.72
N SER A 265 -10.07 -1.63 -19.20
CA SER A 265 -11.02 -2.39 -18.38
C SER A 265 -10.48 -3.76 -17.98
N SER A 266 -9.92 -4.53 -18.92
CA SER A 266 -9.37 -5.86 -18.64
C SER A 266 -8.14 -5.78 -17.71
N PHE A 267 -7.29 -4.76 -17.89
CA PHE A 267 -6.18 -4.49 -16.97
C PHE A 267 -6.66 -4.13 -15.56
N ALA A 268 -7.67 -3.26 -15.44
CA ALA A 268 -8.21 -2.84 -14.15
C ALA A 268 -8.89 -4.01 -13.40
N VAL A 269 -9.68 -4.81 -14.11
CA VAL A 269 -10.39 -5.97 -13.56
C VAL A 269 -9.40 -7.03 -13.08
N ALA A 270 -8.47 -7.46 -13.94
CA ALA A 270 -7.45 -8.45 -13.57
C ALA A 270 -6.52 -7.93 -12.47
N GLY A 271 -6.12 -6.65 -12.54
CA GLY A 271 -5.28 -5.99 -11.54
C GLY A 271 -5.94 -5.89 -10.17
N SER A 272 -7.24 -5.61 -10.10
CA SER A 272 -7.97 -5.53 -8.84
C SER A 272 -8.05 -6.89 -8.13
N LEU A 273 -8.31 -7.96 -8.88
CA LEU A 273 -8.30 -9.33 -8.33
C LEU A 273 -6.91 -9.73 -7.83
N MET A 274 -5.88 -9.46 -8.62
CA MET A 274 -4.49 -9.71 -8.24
C MET A 274 -4.11 -8.92 -6.98
N GLN A 275 -4.46 -7.63 -6.91
CA GLN A 275 -4.18 -6.77 -5.76
C GLN A 275 -4.88 -7.28 -4.48
N LEU A 276 -6.13 -7.73 -4.61
CA LEU A 276 -6.86 -8.34 -3.49
C LEU A 276 -6.12 -9.55 -2.93
N MET A 277 -5.66 -10.46 -3.80
CA MET A 277 -4.92 -11.65 -3.40
C MET A 277 -3.57 -11.34 -2.79
N LEU A 278 -2.85 -10.36 -3.35
CA LEU A 278 -1.53 -9.96 -2.86
C LEU A 278 -1.60 -9.18 -1.55
N SER A 279 -2.70 -8.49 -1.25
CA SER A 279 -2.82 -7.62 -0.08
C SER A 279 -2.44 -8.33 1.22
N PHE A 280 -2.83 -9.61 1.37
CA PHE A 280 -2.49 -10.43 2.53
C PHE A 280 -0.98 -10.65 2.68
N PHE A 281 -0.23 -10.68 1.58
CA PHE A 281 1.19 -11.05 1.55
C PHE A 281 2.14 -9.84 1.58
N MET A 282 1.63 -8.61 1.65
CA MET A 282 2.41 -7.36 1.60
C MET A 282 3.22 -7.05 2.87
N TYR A 283 3.33 -7.98 3.81
CA TYR A 283 4.00 -7.77 5.10
C TYR A 283 5.15 -8.75 5.39
N ILE A 284 5.68 -9.42 4.39
CA ILE A 284 6.83 -10.34 4.54
C ILE A 284 8.06 -9.57 5.05
N HIS A 285 8.28 -8.34 4.59
CA HIS A 285 9.34 -7.47 5.10
C HIS A 285 9.28 -7.26 6.62
N GLN A 286 8.10 -7.28 7.24
CA GLN A 286 7.95 -7.14 8.69
C GLN A 286 8.45 -8.38 9.44
N ILE A 287 8.32 -9.58 8.85
CA ILE A 287 8.91 -10.81 9.40
C ILE A 287 10.43 -10.68 9.41
N VAL A 288 11.01 -10.21 8.31
CA VAL A 288 12.46 -10.00 8.20
C VAL A 288 12.94 -9.01 9.25
N LEU A 289 12.30 -7.85 9.38
CA LEU A 289 12.67 -6.81 10.34
C LEU A 289 12.64 -7.28 11.81
N ASN A 290 11.70 -8.18 12.12
CA ASN A 290 11.50 -8.61 13.51
C ASN A 290 12.26 -9.89 13.87
N TYR A 291 12.47 -10.81 12.94
CA TYR A 291 12.95 -12.16 13.25
C TYR A 291 14.24 -12.58 12.54
N TYR A 292 14.67 -11.87 11.49
CA TYR A 292 15.83 -12.30 10.70
C TYR A 292 17.12 -12.39 11.51
N ARG A 293 17.33 -11.48 12.49
CA ARG A 293 18.50 -11.51 13.40
C ARG A 293 18.44 -12.63 14.45
N ILE A 294 17.25 -13.20 14.68
CA ILE A 294 17.05 -14.30 15.64
C ILE A 294 17.35 -15.64 14.96
N ASP A 295 16.71 -15.89 13.80
CA ASP A 295 16.91 -17.11 13.02
C ASP A 295 16.74 -16.82 11.51
N PRO A 296 17.82 -16.50 10.80
CA PRO A 296 17.78 -16.22 9.36
C PRO A 296 17.27 -17.39 8.53
N VAL A 297 17.60 -18.64 8.93
CA VAL A 297 17.24 -19.84 8.19
C VAL A 297 15.74 -20.10 8.26
N MET A 298 15.17 -20.00 9.47
CA MET A 298 13.73 -20.18 9.66
C MET A 298 12.93 -19.09 8.94
N VAL A 299 13.34 -17.82 9.05
CA VAL A 299 12.69 -16.71 8.36
C VAL A 299 12.72 -16.89 6.84
N ARG A 300 13.86 -17.32 6.28
CA ARG A 300 13.98 -17.60 4.85
C ARG A 300 13.05 -18.75 4.42
N ARG A 301 13.04 -19.87 5.15
CA ARG A 301 12.16 -21.03 4.84
C ARG A 301 10.69 -20.66 4.92
N PHE A 302 10.30 -19.91 5.94
CA PHE A 302 8.93 -19.43 6.12
C PHE A 302 8.50 -18.49 4.98
N SER A 303 9.33 -17.49 4.66
CA SER A 303 9.06 -16.55 3.58
C SER A 303 8.99 -17.25 2.23
N LEU A 304 9.86 -18.27 1.99
CA LEU A 304 9.81 -19.13 0.82
C LEU A 304 8.44 -19.83 0.69
N ALA A 305 8.02 -20.53 1.72
CA ALA A 305 6.76 -21.29 1.67
C ALA A 305 5.54 -20.40 1.47
N ILE A 306 5.46 -19.27 2.21
CA ILE A 306 4.34 -18.33 2.09
C ILE A 306 4.39 -17.57 0.76
N GLY A 307 5.58 -17.27 0.25
CA GLY A 307 5.77 -16.53 -1.00
C GLY A 307 5.25 -17.25 -2.25
N PHE A 308 5.11 -18.57 -2.21
CA PHE A 308 4.51 -19.33 -3.33
C PHE A 308 2.97 -19.36 -3.30
N ILE A 309 2.34 -19.04 -2.17
CA ILE A 309 0.88 -19.09 -2.06
C ILE A 309 0.19 -18.12 -3.05
N PRO A 310 0.59 -16.83 -3.17
CA PRO A 310 -0.08 -15.90 -4.08
C PRO A 310 -0.04 -16.36 -5.53
N VAL A 311 1.11 -16.80 -6.01
CA VAL A 311 1.23 -17.28 -7.40
C VAL A 311 0.40 -18.53 -7.64
N THR A 312 0.33 -19.45 -6.67
CA THR A 312 -0.52 -20.65 -6.77
C THR A 312 -2.01 -20.26 -6.83
N LEU A 313 -2.46 -19.32 -6.00
CA LEU A 313 -3.85 -18.85 -6.01
C LEU A 313 -4.19 -18.17 -7.35
N VAL A 314 -3.31 -17.29 -7.84
CA VAL A 314 -3.51 -16.63 -9.13
C VAL A 314 -3.48 -17.65 -10.28
N ALA A 315 -2.58 -18.62 -10.24
CA ALA A 315 -2.50 -19.68 -11.26
C ALA A 315 -3.78 -20.55 -11.27
N LEU A 316 -4.30 -20.92 -10.11
CA LEU A 316 -5.55 -21.66 -10.01
C LEU A 316 -6.71 -20.90 -10.67
N ILE A 317 -6.80 -19.59 -10.47
CA ILE A 317 -7.84 -18.79 -11.12
C ILE A 317 -7.54 -18.60 -12.60
N ALA A 318 -6.32 -18.25 -12.97
CA ALA A 318 -5.96 -17.91 -14.35
C ALA A 318 -6.02 -19.08 -15.33
N TYR A 319 -5.73 -20.32 -14.86
CA TYR A 319 -5.54 -21.49 -15.72
C TYR A 319 -6.56 -22.62 -15.52
N THR A 320 -7.56 -22.43 -14.62
CA THR A 320 -8.62 -23.42 -14.41
C THR A 320 -10.01 -22.81 -14.66
N PRO A 321 -11.08 -23.61 -14.78
CA PRO A 321 -12.46 -23.13 -14.90
C PRO A 321 -12.91 -22.22 -13.74
N LEU A 322 -12.20 -22.23 -12.61
CA LEU A 322 -12.46 -21.35 -11.47
C LEU A 322 -12.40 -19.88 -11.87
N GLY A 323 -11.55 -19.52 -12.84
CA GLY A 323 -11.46 -18.16 -13.35
C GLY A 323 -12.75 -17.66 -13.96
N TYR A 324 -13.41 -18.45 -14.79
CA TYR A 324 -14.70 -18.10 -15.37
C TYR A 324 -15.76 -17.89 -14.29
N TRP A 325 -15.74 -18.71 -13.24
CA TRP A 325 -16.67 -18.57 -12.11
C TRP A 325 -16.37 -17.29 -11.30
N VAL A 326 -15.10 -17.01 -10.98
CA VAL A 326 -14.71 -15.82 -10.20
C VAL A 326 -15.03 -14.54 -10.98
N PHE A 327 -14.62 -14.43 -12.25
CA PHE A 327 -14.90 -13.23 -13.03
C PHE A 327 -16.39 -13.09 -13.35
N GLY A 328 -17.09 -14.19 -13.69
CA GLY A 328 -18.50 -14.15 -14.05
C GLY A 328 -19.43 -13.91 -12.86
N HIS A 329 -19.28 -14.68 -11.76
CA HIS A 329 -20.23 -14.64 -10.66
C HIS A 329 -19.83 -13.69 -9.52
N ILE A 330 -18.52 -13.59 -9.20
CA ILE A 330 -18.09 -12.71 -8.09
C ILE A 330 -17.88 -11.29 -8.59
N MET A 331 -17.21 -11.12 -9.75
CA MET A 331 -16.90 -9.79 -10.29
C MET A 331 -17.97 -9.28 -11.27
N ASN A 332 -18.95 -10.10 -11.62
CA ASN A 332 -20.05 -9.79 -12.56
C ASN A 332 -19.53 -9.25 -13.90
N VAL A 333 -18.52 -9.91 -14.45
CA VAL A 333 -17.89 -9.60 -15.73
C VAL A 333 -18.27 -10.71 -16.72
N ASP A 334 -18.70 -10.35 -17.94
CA ASP A 334 -19.14 -11.29 -18.96
C ASP A 334 -18.54 -11.00 -20.35
N GLY A 335 -18.86 -11.85 -21.32
CA GLY A 335 -18.51 -11.70 -22.71
C GLY A 335 -17.01 -11.54 -22.97
N ILE A 336 -16.67 -10.66 -23.90
CA ILE A 336 -15.29 -10.40 -24.33
C ILE A 336 -14.41 -9.86 -23.20
N LEU A 337 -14.99 -9.03 -22.31
CA LEU A 337 -14.24 -8.47 -21.18
C LEU A 337 -13.78 -9.56 -20.21
N LEU A 338 -14.58 -10.61 -19.98
CA LEU A 338 -14.21 -11.74 -19.14
C LEU A 338 -13.00 -12.47 -19.74
N GLU A 339 -13.03 -12.79 -21.03
CA GLU A 339 -11.91 -13.49 -21.67
C GLU A 339 -10.62 -12.68 -21.67
N GLU A 340 -10.69 -11.38 -22.00
CA GLU A 340 -9.54 -10.49 -21.99
C GLU A 340 -9.00 -10.25 -20.57
N SER A 341 -9.88 -10.22 -19.56
CA SER A 341 -9.46 -10.15 -18.14
C SER A 341 -8.73 -11.41 -17.70
N LEU A 342 -9.19 -12.60 -18.13
CA LEU A 342 -8.49 -13.85 -17.88
C LEU A 342 -7.12 -13.91 -18.58
N ARG A 343 -7.04 -13.47 -19.86
CA ARG A 343 -5.77 -13.37 -20.59
C ARG A 343 -4.81 -12.41 -19.89
N THR A 344 -5.31 -11.27 -19.45
CA THR A 344 -4.54 -10.26 -18.70
C THR A 344 -4.06 -10.83 -17.36
N LEU A 345 -4.89 -11.59 -16.65
CA LEU A 345 -4.50 -12.25 -15.39
C LEU A 345 -3.40 -13.29 -15.61
N ARG A 346 -3.45 -14.04 -16.72
CA ARG A 346 -2.36 -14.97 -17.13
C ARG A 346 -1.05 -14.23 -17.38
N ALA A 347 -1.10 -13.07 -18.02
CA ALA A 347 0.07 -12.21 -18.23
C ALA A 347 0.64 -11.65 -16.93
N PHE A 348 -0.18 -11.49 -15.89
CA PHE A 348 0.25 -11.09 -14.56
C PHE A 348 0.95 -12.17 -13.75
N ILE A 349 1.02 -13.44 -14.19
CA ILE A 349 1.51 -14.56 -13.35
C ILE A 349 2.91 -14.32 -12.76
N LEU A 350 3.76 -13.59 -13.45
CA LEU A 350 5.10 -13.23 -12.98
C LEU A 350 5.06 -12.26 -11.80
N TYR A 351 4.05 -11.41 -11.70
CA TYR A 351 3.92 -10.41 -10.65
C TYR A 351 3.76 -11.03 -9.24
N PRO A 352 2.76 -11.90 -8.98
CA PRO A 352 2.60 -12.58 -7.69
C PRO A 352 3.74 -13.58 -7.40
N LEU A 353 4.46 -14.04 -8.40
CA LEU A 353 5.65 -14.86 -8.21
C LEU A 353 6.81 -14.03 -7.64
N VAL A 354 7.03 -12.82 -8.14
CA VAL A 354 8.20 -11.98 -7.79
C VAL A 354 7.95 -11.13 -6.55
N MET A 355 6.72 -10.62 -6.35
CA MET A 355 6.39 -9.64 -5.33
C MET A 355 6.74 -10.08 -3.90
N PRO A 356 6.44 -11.30 -3.42
CA PRO A 356 6.81 -11.72 -2.07
C PRO A 356 8.33 -11.78 -1.83
N TRP A 357 9.09 -12.12 -2.87
CA TRP A 357 10.56 -12.17 -2.83
C TRP A 357 11.15 -10.77 -2.79
N LEU A 358 10.57 -9.86 -3.58
CA LEU A 358 10.93 -8.44 -3.54
C LEU A 358 10.66 -7.87 -2.16
N ASP A 359 9.52 -8.17 -1.55
CA ASP A 359 9.18 -7.69 -0.22
C ASP A 359 10.11 -8.28 0.87
N TYR A 360 10.51 -9.55 0.74
CA TYR A 360 11.55 -10.16 1.56
C TYR A 360 12.89 -9.44 1.41
N GLY A 361 13.32 -9.18 0.17
CA GLY A 361 14.56 -8.46 -0.12
C GLY A 361 14.54 -7.02 0.40
N ASN A 362 13.43 -6.32 0.25
CA ASN A 362 13.21 -4.99 0.83
C ASN A 362 13.33 -5.01 2.36
N GLY A 363 12.83 -6.07 3.03
CA GLY A 363 13.02 -6.29 4.45
C GLY A 363 14.50 -6.34 4.86
N LEU A 364 15.34 -7.04 4.08
CA LEU A 364 16.79 -7.10 4.32
C LEU A 364 17.47 -5.73 4.11
N ILE A 365 17.12 -5.01 3.05
CA ILE A 365 17.63 -3.66 2.78
C ILE A 365 17.25 -2.68 3.89
N LEU A 366 16.03 -2.74 4.38
CA LEU A 366 15.55 -1.92 5.52
C LEU A 366 16.29 -2.28 6.81
N LEU A 367 16.53 -3.58 7.06
CA LEU A 367 17.24 -4.08 8.25
C LEU A 367 18.68 -3.56 8.32
N GLU A 368 19.33 -3.39 7.17
CA GLU A 368 20.70 -2.88 7.03
C GLU A 368 20.75 -1.35 6.80
N GLY A 369 19.61 -0.68 6.80
CA GLY A 369 19.52 0.79 6.65
C GLY A 369 19.85 1.33 5.26
N GLN A 370 19.97 0.47 4.24
CA GLN A 370 20.38 0.84 2.89
C GLN A 370 19.24 1.33 2.00
N THR A 371 18.41 2.23 2.51
CA THR A 371 17.19 2.71 1.82
C THR A 371 17.42 3.36 0.46
N LYS A 372 18.63 3.86 0.18
CA LYS A 372 19.02 4.37 -1.15
C LYS A 372 18.91 3.30 -2.25
N VAL A 373 19.09 2.03 -1.89
CA VAL A 373 18.95 0.91 -2.83
C VAL A 373 17.51 0.78 -3.29
N MET A 374 16.55 0.97 -2.38
CA MET A 374 15.11 0.92 -2.71
C MET A 374 14.72 2.01 -3.73
N LEU A 375 15.31 3.22 -3.62
CA LEU A 375 15.09 4.25 -4.63
C LEU A 375 15.64 3.84 -6.00
N ARG A 376 16.86 3.27 -6.04
CA ARG A 376 17.49 2.86 -7.31
C ARG A 376 16.73 1.71 -7.96
N SER A 377 16.29 0.73 -7.17
CA SER A 377 15.51 -0.41 -7.67
C SER A 377 14.14 0.04 -8.17
N GLN A 378 13.49 0.97 -7.48
CA GLN A 378 12.21 1.54 -7.92
C GLN A 378 12.33 2.36 -9.21
N LEU A 379 13.44 3.11 -9.39
CA LEU A 379 13.73 3.78 -10.66
C LEU A 379 13.90 2.76 -11.81
N ALA A 380 14.61 1.67 -11.57
CA ALA A 380 14.75 0.62 -12.58
C ALA A 380 13.40 -0.04 -12.92
N ASN A 381 12.55 -0.28 -11.92
CA ASN A 381 11.17 -0.74 -12.14
C ASN A 381 10.42 0.23 -13.07
N ALA A 382 10.39 1.53 -12.72
CA ALA A 382 9.68 2.54 -13.51
C ALA A 382 10.21 2.63 -14.95
N ILE A 383 11.53 2.72 -15.12
CA ILE A 383 12.18 2.79 -16.44
C ILE A 383 11.85 1.54 -17.27
N CYS A 384 12.00 0.36 -16.67
CA CYS A 384 11.77 -0.91 -17.37
C CYS A 384 10.30 -1.07 -17.75
N THR A 385 9.37 -0.73 -16.83
CA THR A 385 7.92 -0.73 -17.10
C THR A 385 7.58 0.20 -18.26
N ILE A 386 8.03 1.45 -18.22
CA ILE A 386 7.72 2.45 -19.25
C ILE A 386 8.34 2.05 -20.60
N ALA A 387 9.60 1.62 -20.61
CA ALA A 387 10.26 1.19 -21.84
C ALA A 387 9.53 0.00 -22.49
N LEU A 388 9.12 -1.00 -21.68
CA LEU A 388 8.40 -2.16 -22.20
C LEU A 388 6.98 -1.80 -22.63
N LEU A 389 6.30 -0.86 -21.98
CA LEU A 389 5.02 -0.33 -22.42
C LEU A 389 5.12 0.27 -23.82
N PHE A 390 6.11 1.17 -24.06
CA PHE A 390 6.34 1.75 -25.38
C PHE A 390 6.61 0.67 -26.43
N LEU A 391 7.45 -0.31 -26.11
CA LEU A 391 7.81 -1.38 -27.02
C LEU A 391 6.59 -2.25 -27.38
N LEU A 392 5.83 -2.70 -26.38
CA LEU A 392 4.69 -3.60 -26.61
C LEU A 392 3.54 -2.90 -27.32
N VAL A 393 3.25 -1.63 -27.00
CA VAL A 393 2.23 -0.87 -27.71
C VAL A 393 2.61 -0.68 -29.18
N ALA A 394 3.90 -0.51 -29.50
CA ALA A 394 4.36 -0.36 -30.89
C ALA A 394 4.34 -1.67 -31.68
N ILE A 395 4.59 -2.82 -31.05
CA ILE A 395 4.73 -4.11 -31.75
C ILE A 395 3.44 -4.93 -31.73
N VAL A 396 2.71 -4.94 -30.60
CA VAL A 396 1.54 -5.81 -30.37
C VAL A 396 0.36 -5.04 -29.74
N PRO A 397 -0.13 -3.94 -30.34
CA PRO A 397 -1.19 -3.10 -29.79
C PRO A 397 -2.50 -3.86 -29.52
N HIS A 398 -2.73 -4.96 -30.25
CA HIS A 398 -3.90 -5.85 -30.08
C HIS A 398 -3.89 -6.71 -28.81
N TRP A 399 -2.79 -6.72 -28.03
CA TRP A 399 -2.71 -7.46 -26.76
C TRP A 399 -3.45 -6.76 -25.61
N ASN A 400 -4.03 -5.60 -25.83
CA ASN A 400 -4.88 -4.90 -24.87
C ASN A 400 -4.29 -4.82 -23.45
N GLY A 401 -5.04 -5.26 -22.43
CA GLY A 401 -4.63 -5.22 -21.03
C GLY A 401 -3.39 -6.06 -20.68
N MET A 402 -3.08 -7.09 -21.50
CA MET A 402 -1.89 -7.90 -21.30
C MET A 402 -0.59 -7.09 -21.37
N ILE A 403 -0.57 -6.03 -22.18
CA ILE A 403 0.58 -5.11 -22.30
C ILE A 403 0.93 -4.50 -20.96
N GLY A 404 -0.07 -3.96 -20.25
CA GLY A 404 0.10 -3.39 -18.93
C GLY A 404 0.56 -4.42 -17.89
N ALA A 405 -0.03 -5.62 -17.93
CA ALA A 405 0.29 -6.71 -17.02
C ALA A 405 1.74 -7.21 -17.19
N LEU A 406 2.19 -7.42 -18.42
CA LEU A 406 3.56 -7.83 -18.70
C LEU A 406 4.57 -6.74 -18.34
N ALA A 407 4.31 -5.50 -18.74
CA ALA A 407 5.20 -4.39 -18.47
C ALA A 407 5.40 -4.18 -16.97
N GLN A 408 4.33 -4.22 -16.18
CA GLN A 408 4.39 -4.08 -14.73
C GLN A 408 5.09 -5.27 -14.06
N SER A 409 4.87 -6.48 -14.56
CA SER A 409 5.51 -7.71 -14.05
C SER A 409 7.01 -7.71 -14.30
N VAL A 410 7.46 -7.31 -15.49
CA VAL A 410 8.88 -7.24 -15.87
C VAL A 410 9.56 -6.08 -15.13
N GLY A 411 8.90 -4.94 -14.96
CA GLY A 411 9.40 -3.85 -14.13
C GLY A 411 9.64 -4.28 -12.68
N LEU A 412 8.70 -5.02 -12.10
CA LEU A 412 8.86 -5.59 -10.75
C LEU A 412 10.03 -6.58 -10.68
N LEU A 413 10.22 -7.40 -11.72
CA LEU A 413 11.35 -8.31 -11.81
C LEU A 413 12.69 -7.54 -11.87
N ALA A 414 12.77 -6.46 -12.64
CA ALA A 414 13.96 -5.61 -12.69
C ALA A 414 14.30 -5.02 -11.31
N GLU A 415 13.28 -4.57 -10.57
CA GLU A 415 13.42 -4.11 -9.18
C GLU A 415 13.99 -5.23 -8.29
N ALA A 416 13.40 -6.42 -8.35
CA ALA A 416 13.82 -7.59 -7.56
C ALA A 416 15.26 -7.98 -7.87
N VAL A 417 15.67 -7.99 -9.13
CA VAL A 417 17.05 -8.32 -9.56
C VAL A 417 18.05 -7.36 -8.89
N ILE A 418 17.80 -6.05 -8.90
CA ILE A 418 18.69 -5.07 -8.25
C ILE A 418 18.78 -5.33 -6.74
N ILE A 419 17.64 -5.52 -6.08
CA ILE A 419 17.59 -5.81 -4.63
C ILE A 419 18.43 -7.06 -4.32
N PHE A 420 18.22 -8.17 -5.05
CA PHE A 420 18.93 -9.41 -4.79
C PHE A 420 20.42 -9.35 -5.13
N LEU A 421 20.83 -8.59 -6.16
CA LEU A 421 22.24 -8.35 -6.44
C LEU A 421 22.95 -7.63 -5.30
N VAL A 422 22.28 -6.63 -4.69
CA VAL A 422 22.82 -5.92 -3.54
C VAL A 422 22.85 -6.82 -2.30
N VAL A 423 21.76 -7.53 -2.00
CA VAL A 423 21.71 -8.48 -0.88
C VAL A 423 22.79 -9.55 -0.98
N ARG A 424 23.05 -10.07 -2.19
CA ARG A 424 24.14 -11.03 -2.41
C ARG A 424 25.52 -10.44 -2.16
N ARG A 425 25.75 -9.18 -2.50
CA ARG A 425 27.00 -8.47 -2.20
C ARG A 425 27.18 -8.28 -0.70
N MET A 426 26.13 -7.85 0.02
CA MET A 426 26.16 -7.68 1.48
C MET A 426 26.49 -8.99 2.22
N GLY A 427 26.01 -10.13 1.73
CA GLY A 427 26.32 -11.45 2.31
C GLY A 427 27.74 -11.97 2.04
N ARG A 428 28.49 -11.36 1.10
CA ARG A 428 29.87 -11.71 0.77
C ARG A 428 30.92 -10.86 1.46
N GLU A 429 30.56 -9.67 1.91
CA GLU A 429 31.47 -8.83 2.69
C GLU A 429 31.52 -9.37 4.12
N PRO A 430 32.71 -9.69 4.66
CA PRO A 430 32.84 -10.06 6.08
C PRO A 430 32.28 -8.88 6.89
N LYS A 431 31.51 -9.17 7.94
CA LYS A 431 30.93 -8.21 8.87
C LYS A 431 32.01 -7.39 9.61
N LEU A 432 32.76 -6.59 8.88
CA LEU A 432 33.65 -5.56 9.37
C LEU A 432 32.90 -4.24 9.28
N SER A 433 32.52 -3.77 10.43
CA SER A 433 31.85 -2.50 10.75
C SER A 433 30.33 -2.61 11.00
N GLN A 434 29.99 -2.22 12.22
CA GLN A 434 28.64 -1.79 12.58
C GLN A 434 28.18 -0.73 11.57
N PRO A 435 26.90 -0.70 11.17
CA PRO A 435 26.45 0.26 10.18
C PRO A 435 26.67 1.67 10.69
N LYS A 436 27.50 2.41 10.00
CA LYS A 436 27.49 3.87 10.05
C LYS A 436 26.24 4.33 9.34
N ILE A 437 25.18 4.59 10.09
CA ILE A 437 23.98 5.29 9.58
C ILE A 437 24.23 6.79 9.55
#